data_555e36f782fae6812d45b3fe0dc38e43
#
_entry.id   555e36f782fae6812d45b3fe0dc38e43
#
_cell.length_a   1.000
_cell.length_b   1.000
_cell.length_c   1.000
_cell.angle_alpha   90.00
_cell.angle_beta   90.00
_cell.angle_gamma   90.00
#
_symmetry.space_group_name_H-M   'P 1'
#
loop_
_entity.id
_entity.type
_entity.pdbx_description
1 polymer ?
#
loop_
_entity_poly.entity_id
_entity_poly.type
_entity_poly.pdbx_seq_one_letter_code
_entity_poly.pdbx_strand_id
1 'polypeptide(L)'
;YKYINIYVYTYIYLYIYFYIYTCYTFNYINDTHIIKWLEKKNYDYEVATDEDLNRLGHSLLDDYKVVITASHPEYYSTEMWDALSYYQKNGGRHMYLGGNGFYWRIAYSDQYPGVIEHRRGVSGVRTWEGEPGEHHLSFTGEPGGLWRTYGRAPQSLVGNGFSSTMFVQSTYFRRSKESYGKETDFIFKNIDTDIIGDFGFRGGGCVGLEIDRWDQDLGSPHNSIVVATSENIGAGGLLTGEEFITTTRALDGNQNSRVRADMVFFTTQGGGAVWSTGSIAWATSLLWNDTKNTVSQVTQNVLNRFLENKKFELNE
;
A
#
# COMPACT_ATOMS: atom_id res chain seq x y z
N TYR A 1 -22.80 5.82 -12.75
CA TYR A 1 -21.42 6.09 -12.29
C TYR A 1 -21.06 5.08 -11.22
N LYS A 2 -20.09 4.22 -11.51
CA LYS A 2 -19.53 3.26 -10.57
C LYS A 2 -18.56 3.99 -9.62
N TYR A 3 -18.55 3.65 -8.34
CA TYR A 3 -17.93 4.53 -7.33
C TYR A 3 -16.58 4.07 -6.82
N ILE A 4 -16.31 2.76 -6.71
CA ILE A 4 -15.08 2.22 -6.11
C ILE A 4 -14.70 0.89 -6.77
N ASN A 5 -13.41 0.70 -7.03
CA ASN A 5 -12.85 -0.59 -7.40
C ASN A 5 -11.82 -1.04 -6.35
N ILE A 6 -11.94 -2.27 -5.86
CA ILE A 6 -11.08 -2.85 -4.84
C ILE A 6 -10.35 -4.04 -5.46
N TYR A 7 -9.04 -4.04 -5.34
CA TYR A 7 -8.22 -5.18 -5.71
C TYR A 7 -8.04 -6.10 -4.51
N VAL A 8 -8.52 -7.33 -4.62
CA VAL A 8 -8.37 -8.38 -3.62
C VAL A 8 -7.45 -9.44 -4.18
N TYR A 9 -6.38 -9.74 -3.46
CA TYR A 9 -5.48 -10.83 -3.80
C TYR A 9 -6.21 -12.16 -3.67
N THR A 10 -6.56 -12.78 -4.79
CA THR A 10 -7.11 -14.14 -4.79
C THR A 10 -6.04 -15.11 -5.29
N TYR A 11 -5.12 -15.51 -4.41
CA TYR A 11 -4.27 -16.66 -4.68
C TYR A 11 -5.00 -17.93 -4.27
N ILE A 12 -5.52 -18.69 -5.24
CA ILE A 12 -5.95 -20.06 -5.05
C ILE A 12 -4.77 -20.96 -5.46
N TYR A 13 -4.00 -21.44 -4.49
CA TYR A 13 -3.16 -22.61 -4.67
C TYR A 13 -3.61 -23.72 -3.74
N LEU A 14 -4.18 -24.76 -4.35
CA LEU A 14 -4.34 -26.08 -3.77
C LEU A 14 -2.99 -26.82 -3.89
N TYR A 15 -2.50 -27.37 -2.78
CA TYR A 15 -1.40 -28.28 -2.51
C TYR A 15 -0.18 -27.67 -1.80
N ILE A 16 -0.18 -27.86 -0.53
CA ILE A 16 0.78 -28.56 0.35
C ILE A 16 0.36 -28.28 1.82
N TYR A 17 0.20 -29.37 2.55
CA TYR A 17 -0.38 -29.47 3.87
C TYR A 17 0.38 -28.72 4.99
N PHE A 18 -0.34 -28.09 5.88
CA PHE A 18 -0.10 -27.75 7.29
C PHE A 18 0.68 -26.49 7.69
N TYR A 19 1.60 -25.93 6.92
CA TYR A 19 2.32 -24.69 7.33
C TYR A 19 1.91 -23.43 6.53
N ILE A 20 1.22 -23.61 5.44
CA ILE A 20 0.83 -22.54 4.50
C ILE A 20 -0.52 -21.90 4.88
N TYR A 21 -1.35 -22.60 5.63
CA TYR A 21 -2.72 -22.17 5.96
C TYR A 21 -2.81 -20.85 6.76
N THR A 22 -1.76 -20.49 7.49
CA THR A 22 -1.81 -19.28 8.33
C THR A 22 -1.39 -17.99 7.60
N CYS A 23 -0.58 -18.07 6.57
CA CYS A 23 -0.06 -16.88 5.87
C CYS A 23 -0.99 -16.39 4.74
N TYR A 24 -1.60 -17.30 3.98
CA TYR A 24 -2.48 -16.94 2.84
C TYR A 24 -3.87 -16.48 3.28
N THR A 25 -4.42 -17.08 4.31
CA THR A 25 -5.70 -16.64 4.91
C THR A 25 -5.57 -15.30 5.62
N PHE A 26 -4.36 -14.92 6.02
CA PHE A 26 -4.10 -13.71 6.79
C PHE A 26 -4.37 -12.43 5.99
N ASN A 27 -3.80 -12.29 4.80
CA ASN A 27 -4.01 -11.12 3.96
C ASN A 27 -5.43 -11.07 3.39
N TYR A 28 -6.00 -12.20 3.02
CA TYR A 28 -7.40 -12.30 2.62
C TYR A 28 -8.36 -11.78 3.70
N ILE A 29 -8.11 -12.10 4.97
CA ILE A 29 -8.89 -11.56 6.10
C ILE A 29 -8.76 -10.04 6.17
N ASN A 30 -7.57 -9.49 5.99
CA ASN A 30 -7.34 -8.05 6.03
C ASN A 30 -8.12 -7.34 4.91
N ASP A 31 -8.10 -7.88 3.70
CA ASP A 31 -8.82 -7.32 2.55
C ASP A 31 -10.33 -7.39 2.75
N THR A 32 -10.83 -8.49 3.31
CA THR A 32 -12.27 -8.61 3.64
C THR A 32 -12.73 -7.61 4.70
N HIS A 33 -11.83 -7.09 5.54
CA HIS A 33 -12.16 -6.00 6.46
C HIS A 33 -12.48 -4.69 5.71
N ILE A 34 -11.77 -4.39 4.62
CA ILE A 34 -12.06 -3.22 3.77
C ILE A 34 -13.44 -3.39 3.13
N ILE A 35 -13.71 -4.55 2.53
CA ILE A 35 -15.00 -4.87 1.91
C ILE A 35 -16.14 -4.72 2.93
N LYS A 36 -16.00 -5.35 4.08
CA LYS A 36 -17.03 -5.29 5.14
C LYS A 36 -17.21 -3.88 5.70
N TRP A 37 -16.15 -3.08 5.73
CA TRP A 37 -16.22 -1.69 6.12
C TRP A 37 -17.02 -0.86 5.10
N LEU A 38 -16.79 -1.06 3.80
CA LEU A 38 -17.55 -0.40 2.73
C LEU A 38 -19.04 -0.75 2.80
N GLU A 39 -19.37 -2.04 3.00
CA GLU A 39 -20.74 -2.49 3.20
C GLU A 39 -21.40 -1.79 4.40
N LYS A 40 -20.72 -1.77 5.57
CA LYS A 40 -21.24 -1.11 6.77
C LYS A 40 -21.43 0.39 6.61
N LYS A 41 -20.66 1.03 5.73
CA LYS A 41 -20.75 2.46 5.41
C LYS A 41 -21.68 2.75 4.22
N ASN A 42 -22.29 1.71 3.62
CA ASN A 42 -23.18 1.80 2.47
C ASN A 42 -22.54 2.48 1.24
N TYR A 43 -21.30 2.12 0.94
CA TYR A 43 -20.66 2.52 -0.31
C TYR A 43 -20.95 1.50 -1.42
N ASP A 44 -21.22 1.99 -2.61
CA ASP A 44 -21.28 1.15 -3.82
C ASP A 44 -19.85 0.87 -4.30
N TYR A 45 -19.51 -0.40 -4.51
CA TYR A 45 -18.19 -0.82 -4.93
C TYR A 45 -18.25 -2.04 -5.85
N GLU A 46 -17.19 -2.25 -6.60
CA GLU A 46 -16.91 -3.47 -7.34
C GLU A 46 -15.55 -4.01 -6.91
N VAL A 47 -15.36 -5.32 -7.06
CA VAL A 47 -14.09 -5.99 -6.76
C VAL A 47 -13.51 -6.53 -8.06
N ALA A 48 -12.23 -6.27 -8.27
CA ALA A 48 -11.45 -6.83 -9.37
C ALA A 48 -10.20 -7.52 -8.81
N THR A 49 -9.65 -8.46 -9.58
CA THR A 49 -8.42 -9.14 -9.23
C THR A 49 -7.21 -8.46 -9.86
N ASP A 50 -6.01 -8.77 -9.32
CA ASP A 50 -4.75 -8.33 -9.94
C ASP A 50 -4.60 -8.90 -11.35
N GLU A 51 -5.07 -10.13 -11.60
CA GLU A 51 -5.07 -10.73 -12.94
C GLU A 51 -5.97 -9.95 -13.90
N ASP A 52 -7.14 -9.46 -13.45
CA ASP A 52 -7.99 -8.58 -14.27
C ASP A 52 -7.28 -7.27 -14.60
N LEU A 53 -6.59 -6.68 -13.62
CA LEU A 53 -5.82 -5.45 -13.84
C LEU A 53 -4.66 -5.69 -14.83
N ASN A 54 -3.94 -6.80 -14.67
CA ASN A 54 -2.89 -7.18 -15.62
C ASN A 54 -3.43 -7.31 -17.04
N ARG A 55 -4.56 -8.02 -17.21
CA ARG A 55 -5.14 -8.33 -18.51
C ARG A 55 -5.84 -7.15 -19.18
N LEU A 56 -6.54 -6.32 -18.44
CA LEU A 56 -7.38 -5.23 -18.96
C LEU A 56 -6.69 -3.87 -18.91
N GLY A 57 -5.60 -3.75 -18.13
CA GLY A 57 -4.86 -2.51 -17.99
C GLY A 57 -5.72 -1.38 -17.43
N HIS A 58 -5.43 -0.14 -17.86
CA HIS A 58 -6.15 1.04 -17.37
C HIS A 58 -7.65 1.05 -17.70
N SER A 59 -8.08 0.34 -18.76
CA SER A 59 -9.51 0.30 -19.11
C SER A 59 -10.38 -0.30 -18.01
N LEU A 60 -9.80 -1.13 -17.14
CA LEU A 60 -10.48 -1.62 -15.94
C LEU A 60 -10.78 -0.50 -14.94
N LEU A 61 -9.99 0.57 -14.94
CA LEU A 61 -10.01 1.63 -13.94
C LEU A 61 -10.78 2.88 -14.39
N ASP A 62 -10.89 3.12 -15.69
CA ASP A 62 -11.30 4.39 -16.26
C ASP A 62 -12.72 4.85 -15.86
N ASP A 63 -13.60 3.90 -15.56
CA ASP A 63 -14.99 4.18 -15.15
C ASP A 63 -15.13 4.52 -13.66
N TYR A 64 -14.07 4.39 -12.87
CA TYR A 64 -14.13 4.56 -11.43
C TYR A 64 -13.53 5.88 -10.97
N LYS A 65 -14.23 6.56 -10.05
CA LYS A 65 -13.72 7.78 -9.42
C LYS A 65 -12.59 7.49 -8.43
N VAL A 66 -12.68 6.37 -7.74
CA VAL A 66 -11.73 5.97 -6.69
C VAL A 66 -11.34 4.53 -6.90
N VAL A 67 -10.04 4.29 -6.89
CA VAL A 67 -9.44 2.95 -6.85
C VAL A 67 -8.84 2.76 -5.47
N ILE A 68 -9.14 1.63 -4.84
CA ILE A 68 -8.56 1.23 -3.56
C ILE A 68 -7.69 0.00 -3.81
N THR A 69 -6.39 0.09 -3.53
CA THR A 69 -5.54 -1.09 -3.39
C THR A 69 -5.55 -1.55 -1.94
N ALA A 70 -5.72 -2.85 -1.79
CA ALA A 70 -5.97 -3.48 -0.50
C ALA A 70 -4.71 -3.57 0.39
N SER A 71 -4.74 -4.41 1.41
CA SER A 71 -3.80 -4.33 2.53
C SER A 71 -2.35 -4.67 2.18
N HIS A 72 -2.09 -5.50 1.15
CA HIS A 72 -0.73 -5.96 0.86
C HIS A 72 -0.49 -6.26 -0.64
N PRO A 73 -0.49 -5.24 -1.53
CA PRO A 73 -0.26 -5.40 -2.97
C PRO A 73 1.25 -5.53 -3.29
N GLU A 74 1.92 -6.54 -2.74
CA GLU A 74 3.39 -6.70 -2.77
C GLU A 74 3.92 -7.01 -4.18
N TYR A 75 3.13 -7.76 -4.98
CA TYR A 75 3.56 -8.33 -6.26
C TYR A 75 2.81 -7.66 -7.41
N TYR A 76 3.55 -6.98 -8.29
CA TYR A 76 2.97 -6.21 -9.40
C TYR A 76 3.65 -6.54 -10.72
N SER A 77 2.86 -6.68 -11.79
CA SER A 77 3.38 -6.76 -13.16
C SER A 77 3.60 -5.36 -13.74
N THR A 78 4.24 -5.30 -14.89
CA THR A 78 4.45 -4.05 -15.63
C THR A 78 3.12 -3.44 -16.06
N GLU A 79 2.22 -4.26 -16.57
CA GLU A 79 0.88 -3.87 -17.03
C GLU A 79 0.05 -3.27 -15.90
N MET A 80 0.07 -3.89 -14.72
CA MET A 80 -0.62 -3.40 -13.53
C MET A 80 -0.05 -2.05 -13.06
N TRP A 81 1.28 -1.91 -13.02
CA TRP A 81 1.95 -0.67 -12.65
C TRP A 81 1.60 0.47 -13.60
N ASP A 82 1.70 0.20 -14.91
CA ASP A 82 1.44 1.19 -15.96
C ASP A 82 -0.04 1.61 -15.95
N ALA A 83 -0.96 0.68 -15.76
CA ALA A 83 -2.39 0.95 -15.63
C ALA A 83 -2.71 1.89 -14.47
N LEU A 84 -2.18 1.61 -13.28
CA LEU A 84 -2.42 2.44 -12.10
C LEU A 84 -1.76 3.82 -12.23
N SER A 85 -0.52 3.87 -12.75
CA SER A 85 0.18 5.14 -13.04
C SER A 85 -0.59 5.99 -14.07
N TYR A 86 -1.11 5.36 -15.11
CA TYR A 86 -1.95 6.04 -16.11
C TYR A 86 -3.22 6.63 -15.48
N TYR A 87 -3.94 5.81 -14.69
CA TYR A 87 -5.15 6.23 -13.99
C TYR A 87 -4.90 7.46 -13.10
N GLN A 88 -3.84 7.43 -12.28
CA GLN A 88 -3.47 8.55 -11.41
C GLN A 88 -3.15 9.82 -12.21
N LYS A 89 -2.35 9.72 -13.29
CA LYS A 89 -1.96 10.86 -14.12
C LYS A 89 -3.13 11.49 -14.86
N ASN A 90 -4.18 10.71 -15.15
CA ASN A 90 -5.39 11.19 -15.83
C ASN A 90 -6.49 11.65 -14.87
N GLY A 91 -6.16 11.92 -13.62
CA GLY A 91 -7.09 12.51 -12.64
C GLY A 91 -7.81 11.49 -11.78
N GLY A 92 -7.44 10.22 -11.87
CA GLY A 92 -7.91 9.16 -10.99
C GLY A 92 -7.48 9.40 -9.55
N ARG A 93 -8.24 8.87 -8.61
CA ARG A 93 -8.01 9.03 -7.17
C ARG A 93 -7.74 7.68 -6.54
N HIS A 94 -6.56 7.54 -5.98
CA HIS A 94 -6.08 6.26 -5.49
C HIS A 94 -5.93 6.28 -3.97
N MET A 95 -6.52 5.30 -3.29
CA MET A 95 -6.34 5.05 -1.87
C MET A 95 -5.55 3.75 -1.70
N TYR A 96 -4.34 3.83 -1.18
CA TYR A 96 -3.53 2.68 -0.81
C TYR A 96 -3.67 2.42 0.69
N LEU A 97 -4.45 1.38 1.03
CA LEU A 97 -4.80 1.03 2.42
C LEU A 97 -3.94 -0.12 2.95
N GLY A 98 -2.64 -0.05 2.76
CA GLY A 98 -1.75 -1.15 3.07
C GLY A 98 -0.31 -0.78 3.35
N GLY A 99 0.54 -1.79 3.34
CA GLY A 99 1.99 -1.72 3.46
C GLY A 99 2.68 -2.76 2.58
N ASN A 100 3.97 -2.56 2.30
CA ASN A 100 4.80 -3.37 1.42
C ASN A 100 4.15 -3.63 0.04
N GLY A 101 3.50 -2.60 -0.50
CA GLY A 101 2.93 -2.66 -1.84
C GLY A 101 3.94 -2.35 -2.93
N PHE A 102 3.65 -2.85 -4.16
CA PHE A 102 4.39 -2.51 -5.39
C PHE A 102 5.89 -2.83 -5.28
N TYR A 103 6.22 -3.93 -4.60
CA TYR A 103 7.59 -4.21 -4.17
C TYR A 103 8.32 -5.12 -5.15
N TRP A 104 7.76 -6.31 -5.44
CA TRP A 104 8.33 -7.30 -6.35
C TRP A 104 7.68 -7.25 -7.73
N ARG A 105 8.54 -7.34 -8.76
CA ARG A 105 8.08 -7.51 -10.14
C ARG A 105 7.72 -8.97 -10.41
N ILE A 106 6.54 -9.16 -11.01
CA ILE A 106 6.04 -10.46 -11.47
C ILE A 106 5.63 -10.40 -12.94
N ALA A 107 5.38 -11.57 -13.54
CA ALA A 107 4.73 -11.69 -14.83
C ALA A 107 3.58 -12.70 -14.77
N TYR A 108 2.51 -12.43 -15.51
CA TYR A 108 1.46 -13.39 -15.78
C TYR A 108 1.72 -14.11 -17.10
N SER A 109 1.22 -15.34 -17.23
CA SER A 109 1.34 -16.10 -18.46
C SER A 109 0.17 -15.84 -19.39
N ASP A 110 0.46 -15.45 -20.63
CA ASP A 110 -0.57 -15.32 -21.68
C ASP A 110 -1.12 -16.68 -22.14
N GLN A 111 -0.31 -17.73 -21.99
CA GLN A 111 -0.68 -19.07 -22.43
C GLN A 111 -1.44 -19.87 -21.37
N TYR A 112 -1.18 -19.60 -20.10
CA TYR A 112 -1.72 -20.35 -18.96
C TYR A 112 -2.39 -19.40 -17.97
N PRO A 113 -3.70 -19.16 -18.09
CA PRO A 113 -4.44 -18.29 -17.18
C PRO A 113 -4.24 -18.70 -15.70
N GLY A 114 -4.06 -17.72 -14.83
CA GLY A 114 -3.85 -17.94 -13.39
C GLY A 114 -2.42 -18.36 -13.03
N VAL A 115 -1.49 -18.45 -13.99
CA VAL A 115 -0.08 -18.76 -13.71
C VAL A 115 0.72 -17.46 -13.60
N ILE A 116 1.43 -17.33 -12.47
CA ILE A 116 2.28 -16.18 -12.14
C ILE A 116 3.72 -16.64 -12.02
N GLU A 117 4.63 -15.88 -12.58
CA GLU A 117 6.07 -16.07 -12.39
C GLU A 117 6.63 -14.95 -11.51
N HIS A 118 7.38 -15.33 -10.49
CA HIS A 118 8.15 -14.45 -9.65
C HIS A 118 9.60 -14.90 -9.57
N ARG A 119 10.53 -13.99 -9.88
CA ARG A 119 11.97 -14.18 -9.72
C ARG A 119 12.56 -13.01 -8.96
N ARG A 120 13.28 -13.29 -7.90
CA ARG A 120 13.86 -12.23 -7.06
C ARG A 120 15.01 -11.49 -7.72
N GLY A 121 15.61 -12.08 -8.74
CA GLY A 121 16.69 -11.45 -9.47
C GLY A 121 17.94 -11.25 -8.61
N VAL A 122 18.70 -10.22 -8.93
CA VAL A 122 19.95 -9.82 -8.24
C VAL A 122 19.74 -8.75 -7.18
N SER A 123 18.51 -8.33 -6.93
CA SER A 123 18.20 -7.27 -6.00
C SER A 123 17.63 -7.78 -4.68
N GLY A 124 18.05 -7.15 -3.57
CA GLY A 124 17.61 -7.50 -2.23
C GLY A 124 18.49 -8.56 -1.55
N VAL A 125 18.23 -8.80 -0.27
CA VAL A 125 19.01 -9.74 0.55
C VAL A 125 18.59 -11.19 0.41
N ARG A 126 17.45 -11.45 -0.26
CA ARG A 126 16.89 -12.78 -0.48
C ARG A 126 17.05 -13.23 -1.92
N THR A 127 18.17 -12.87 -2.52
CA THR A 127 18.58 -13.26 -3.87
C THR A 127 19.46 -14.49 -3.83
N TRP A 128 19.67 -15.08 -5.00
CA TRP A 128 20.62 -16.17 -5.19
C TRP A 128 21.47 -15.88 -6.41
N GLU A 129 22.66 -16.48 -6.47
CA GLU A 129 23.46 -16.53 -7.69
C GLU A 129 22.84 -17.53 -8.66
N GLY A 130 22.67 -17.12 -9.90
CA GLY A 130 22.12 -17.94 -10.98
C GLY A 130 22.82 -17.65 -12.29
N GLU A 131 22.62 -18.52 -13.27
CA GLU A 131 23.13 -18.31 -14.62
C GLU A 131 22.50 -17.06 -15.27
N PRO A 132 23.21 -16.40 -16.21
CA PRO A 132 22.64 -15.30 -16.97
C PRO A 132 21.30 -15.69 -17.60
N GLY A 133 20.27 -14.89 -17.36
CA GLY A 133 18.90 -15.15 -17.82
C GLY A 133 17.98 -15.79 -16.79
N GLU A 134 18.49 -16.49 -15.77
CA GLU A 134 17.64 -17.04 -14.71
C GLU A 134 16.99 -15.98 -13.83
N HIS A 135 17.52 -14.78 -13.85
CA HIS A 135 16.93 -13.62 -13.15
C HIS A 135 15.85 -12.91 -13.97
N HIS A 136 15.62 -13.34 -15.21
CA HIS A 136 14.59 -12.77 -16.08
C HIS A 136 13.32 -13.60 -16.01
N LEU A 137 12.19 -12.93 -16.01
CA LEU A 137 10.86 -13.53 -16.08
C LEU A 137 10.71 -14.21 -17.45
N SER A 138 10.44 -15.50 -17.48
CA SER A 138 10.40 -16.27 -18.74
C SER A 138 9.18 -15.92 -19.60
N PHE A 139 8.10 -15.44 -18.98
CA PHE A 139 6.88 -15.06 -19.70
C PHE A 139 7.02 -13.77 -20.49
N THR A 140 7.81 -12.80 -20.01
CA THR A 140 7.93 -11.46 -20.61
C THR A 140 9.35 -11.14 -21.06
N GLY A 141 10.36 -11.88 -20.59
CA GLY A 141 11.79 -11.56 -20.81
C GLY A 141 12.30 -10.39 -19.97
N GLU A 142 11.47 -9.81 -19.14
CA GLU A 142 11.85 -8.68 -18.28
C GLU A 142 12.69 -9.13 -17.08
N PRO A 143 13.60 -8.29 -16.57
CA PRO A 143 14.33 -8.62 -15.35
C PRO A 143 13.38 -8.71 -14.15
N GLY A 144 13.50 -9.78 -13.36
CA GLY A 144 12.82 -9.94 -12.09
C GLY A 144 13.48 -9.12 -10.97
N GLY A 145 12.92 -9.15 -9.78
CA GLY A 145 13.45 -8.49 -8.60
C GLY A 145 12.60 -7.30 -8.13
N LEU A 146 13.23 -6.37 -7.43
CA LEU A 146 12.56 -5.21 -6.85
C LEU A 146 12.27 -4.13 -7.91
N TRP A 147 11.06 -3.60 -7.91
CA TRP A 147 10.68 -2.48 -8.77
C TRP A 147 11.61 -1.27 -8.64
N ARG A 148 12.05 -0.94 -7.43
CA ARG A 148 12.96 0.19 -7.18
C ARG A 148 14.31 0.06 -7.86
N THR A 149 14.78 -1.17 -8.10
CA THR A 149 16.05 -1.42 -8.81
C THR A 149 16.00 -0.97 -10.27
N TYR A 150 14.79 -0.89 -10.83
CA TYR A 150 14.55 -0.49 -12.22
C TYR A 150 13.97 0.92 -12.34
N GLY A 151 14.20 1.78 -11.34
CA GLY A 151 13.76 3.17 -11.35
C GLY A 151 12.27 3.38 -11.09
N ARG A 152 11.55 2.33 -10.65
CA ARG A 152 10.14 2.37 -10.28
C ARG A 152 9.97 2.02 -8.81
N ALA A 153 10.46 2.89 -7.92
CA ALA A 153 10.26 2.67 -6.49
C ALA A 153 8.78 2.91 -6.12
N PRO A 154 8.20 2.13 -5.19
CA PRO A 154 6.83 2.33 -4.70
C PRO A 154 6.54 3.78 -4.30
N GLN A 155 7.54 4.47 -3.74
CA GLN A 155 7.45 5.87 -3.35
C GLN A 155 7.00 6.78 -4.50
N SER A 156 7.43 6.49 -5.74
CA SER A 156 7.05 7.30 -6.92
C SER A 156 5.60 7.09 -7.35
N LEU A 157 4.97 5.99 -6.95
CA LEU A 157 3.60 5.65 -7.30
C LEU A 157 2.60 6.03 -6.20
N VAL A 158 2.93 5.75 -4.95
CA VAL A 158 2.01 5.92 -3.81
C VAL A 158 2.53 6.82 -2.69
N GLY A 159 3.71 7.41 -2.84
CA GLY A 159 4.28 8.40 -1.92
C GLY A 159 5.10 7.80 -0.78
N ASN A 160 4.89 6.53 -0.45
CA ASN A 160 5.66 5.78 0.55
C ASN A 160 6.01 4.38 0.02
N GLY A 161 6.87 3.65 0.72
CA GLY A 161 7.25 2.30 0.33
C GLY A 161 7.92 1.55 1.46
N PHE A 162 7.92 0.24 1.33
CA PHE A 162 8.32 -0.70 2.37
C PHE A 162 9.72 -0.42 2.92
N SER A 163 9.79 -0.33 4.22
CA SER A 163 11.03 -0.04 4.95
C SER A 163 11.27 -0.94 6.16
N SER A 164 10.22 -1.41 6.81
CA SER A 164 10.38 -2.08 8.09
C SER A 164 9.27 -3.09 8.38
N THR A 165 9.61 -4.10 9.18
CA THR A 165 8.67 -5.12 9.68
C THR A 165 8.33 -4.89 11.16
N MET A 166 7.09 -5.22 11.55
CA MET A 166 6.57 -5.13 12.93
C MET A 166 5.60 -6.27 13.24
N PHE A 167 6.05 -7.52 13.18
CA PHE A 167 5.15 -8.67 13.32
C PHE A 167 4.72 -8.99 14.75
N VAL A 168 5.44 -8.49 15.76
CA VAL A 168 5.20 -8.82 17.17
C VAL A 168 4.19 -7.90 17.84
N GLN A 169 4.22 -6.62 17.48
CA GLN A 169 3.35 -5.58 18.05
C GLN A 169 2.95 -4.59 16.97
N SER A 170 1.90 -3.84 17.23
CA SER A 170 1.48 -2.69 16.40
C SER A 170 1.41 -1.43 17.24
N THR A 171 1.45 -0.28 16.59
CA THR A 171 1.39 1.03 17.23
C THR A 171 0.38 1.93 16.48
N TYR A 172 0.46 3.23 16.65
CA TYR A 172 -0.45 4.24 16.13
C TYR A 172 0.29 5.30 15.30
N PHE A 173 -0.47 6.10 14.59
CA PHE A 173 0.02 7.34 13.97
C PHE A 173 -0.20 8.54 14.87
N ARG A 174 0.75 9.50 14.83
CA ARG A 174 0.53 10.86 15.29
C ARG A 174 0.44 11.80 14.09
N ARG A 175 -0.55 12.68 14.12
CA ARG A 175 -0.71 13.74 13.12
C ARG A 175 0.52 14.62 13.06
N SER A 176 0.96 14.97 11.85
CA SER A 176 2.00 15.96 11.61
C SER A 176 1.45 17.39 11.70
N LYS A 177 2.32 18.40 11.73
CA LYS A 177 1.93 19.81 11.66
C LYS A 177 1.30 20.16 10.31
N GLU A 178 1.78 19.55 9.25
CA GLU A 178 1.34 19.73 7.87
C GLU A 178 -0.11 19.23 7.66
N SER A 179 -0.58 18.34 8.53
CA SER A 179 -1.96 17.82 8.48
C SER A 179 -3.05 18.84 8.85
N TYR A 180 -2.67 20.01 9.38
CA TYR A 180 -3.59 21.11 9.70
C TYR A 180 -3.69 22.14 8.57
N GLY A 181 -3.01 21.91 7.45
CA GLY A 181 -3.11 22.76 6.26
C GLY A 181 -4.46 22.60 5.54
N LYS A 182 -4.88 23.63 4.80
CA LYS A 182 -6.16 23.62 4.03
C LYS A 182 -6.26 22.47 3.03
N GLU A 183 -5.13 21.95 2.59
CA GLU A 183 -5.04 20.88 1.59
C GLU A 183 -5.32 19.51 2.17
N THR A 184 -5.14 19.36 3.48
CA THR A 184 -5.19 18.09 4.20
C THR A 184 -6.20 18.08 5.34
N ASP A 185 -6.82 19.21 5.68
CA ASP A 185 -7.77 19.35 6.79
C ASP A 185 -8.98 18.40 6.67
N PHE A 186 -9.39 18.09 5.43
CA PHE A 186 -10.48 17.17 5.18
C PHE A 186 -10.19 15.76 5.71
N ILE A 187 -8.90 15.31 5.72
CA ILE A 187 -8.49 13.97 6.15
C ILE A 187 -8.89 13.72 7.62
N PHE A 188 -8.69 14.72 8.46
CA PHE A 188 -8.92 14.61 9.90
C PHE A 188 -10.18 15.36 10.37
N LYS A 189 -11.09 15.64 9.46
CA LYS A 189 -12.36 16.30 9.79
C LYS A 189 -13.14 15.51 10.84
N ASN A 190 -13.62 16.19 11.89
CA ASN A 190 -14.34 15.62 13.04
C ASN A 190 -13.50 14.62 13.87
N ILE A 191 -12.20 14.83 13.93
CA ILE A 191 -11.27 14.06 14.78
C ILE A 191 -10.56 15.06 15.70
N ASP A 192 -10.80 14.94 16.99
CA ASP A 192 -10.32 15.88 18.02
C ASP A 192 -9.01 15.42 18.68
N THR A 193 -8.40 14.34 18.17
CA THR A 193 -7.15 13.79 18.70
C THR A 193 -6.05 13.74 17.62
N ASP A 194 -4.81 13.91 18.07
CA ASP A 194 -3.63 13.75 17.22
C ASP A 194 -3.20 12.28 17.06
N ILE A 195 -3.72 11.40 17.93
CA ILE A 195 -3.42 9.98 17.91
C ILE A 195 -4.48 9.26 17.09
N ILE A 196 -4.04 8.52 16.07
CA ILE A 196 -4.89 7.78 15.16
C ILE A 196 -4.56 6.30 15.28
N GLY A 197 -5.56 5.51 15.73
CA GLY A 197 -5.48 4.05 15.69
C GLY A 197 -4.54 3.42 16.71
N ASP A 198 -4.58 3.87 17.96
CA ASP A 198 -3.97 3.22 19.13
C ASP A 198 -4.79 1.98 19.60
N PHE A 199 -5.44 1.34 18.65
CA PHE A 199 -6.27 0.15 18.79
C PHE A 199 -6.25 -0.65 17.48
N GLY A 200 -6.58 -1.92 17.54
CA GLY A 200 -6.70 -2.77 16.37
C GLY A 200 -6.72 -4.26 16.74
N PHE A 201 -7.20 -5.09 15.82
CA PHE A 201 -7.26 -6.55 16.03
C PHE A 201 -5.90 -7.23 15.91
N ARG A 202 -4.89 -6.53 15.40
CA ARG A 202 -3.52 -7.04 15.22
C ARG A 202 -2.54 -6.20 16.03
N GLY A 203 -1.95 -6.79 17.04
CA GLY A 203 -0.93 -6.13 17.85
C GLY A 203 -1.36 -4.87 18.61
N GLY A 204 -2.65 -4.54 18.64
CA GLY A 204 -3.20 -3.43 19.41
C GLY A 204 -3.09 -2.04 18.77
N GLY A 205 -2.78 -1.95 17.49
CA GLY A 205 -2.66 -0.66 16.78
C GLY A 205 -2.92 -0.76 15.27
N CYS A 206 -3.01 0.36 14.60
CA CYS A 206 -3.20 0.44 13.15
C CYS A 206 -1.90 0.53 12.35
N VAL A 207 -0.74 0.58 13.01
CA VAL A 207 0.59 0.55 12.39
C VAL A 207 1.28 -0.73 12.78
N GLY A 208 1.53 -1.60 11.82
CA GLY A 208 2.19 -2.88 12.11
C GLY A 208 2.23 -3.82 10.92
N LEU A 209 2.78 -5.00 11.15
CA LEU A 209 3.11 -6.04 10.20
C LEU A 209 4.23 -5.60 9.27
N GLU A 210 3.93 -4.99 8.15
CA GLU A 210 4.89 -4.35 7.27
C GLU A 210 4.47 -2.91 7.05
N ILE A 211 5.45 -2.01 7.10
CA ILE A 211 5.23 -0.58 7.16
C ILE A 211 6.09 0.17 6.16
N ASP A 212 5.53 1.23 5.60
CA ASP A 212 6.08 2.01 4.50
C ASP A 212 6.47 3.41 4.95
N ARG A 213 7.61 3.88 4.47
CA ARG A 213 8.15 5.20 4.75
C ARG A 213 8.15 6.10 3.52
N TRP A 214 7.82 7.36 3.73
CA TRP A 214 8.10 8.43 2.77
C TRP A 214 9.62 8.62 2.66
N ASP A 215 10.11 8.74 1.41
CA ASP A 215 11.54 8.95 1.15
C ASP A 215 11.73 9.63 -0.21
N GLN A 216 12.19 10.87 -0.18
CA GLN A 216 12.37 11.66 -1.38
C GLN A 216 13.49 11.12 -2.28
N ASP A 217 14.53 10.53 -1.71
CA ASP A 217 15.63 9.92 -2.45
C ASP A 217 15.19 8.68 -3.23
N LEU A 218 14.09 8.06 -2.80
CA LEU A 218 13.43 6.95 -3.49
C LEU A 218 12.26 7.40 -4.39
N GLY A 219 12.07 8.71 -4.55
CA GLY A 219 11.13 9.28 -5.53
C GLY A 219 9.74 9.59 -4.98
N SER A 220 9.55 9.72 -3.66
CA SER A 220 8.31 10.31 -3.13
C SER A 220 8.07 11.68 -3.78
N PRO A 221 6.87 11.98 -4.30
CA PRO A 221 6.60 13.23 -5.01
C PRO A 221 6.93 14.46 -4.17
N HIS A 222 7.53 15.49 -4.77
CA HIS A 222 7.92 16.73 -4.07
C HIS A 222 6.72 17.44 -3.43
N ASN A 223 5.54 17.35 -4.05
CA ASN A 223 4.30 17.91 -3.54
C ASN A 223 3.57 16.99 -2.54
N SER A 224 4.21 15.90 -2.11
CA SER A 224 3.60 15.02 -1.12
C SER A 224 3.70 15.61 0.29
N ILE A 225 2.63 15.43 1.04
CA ILE A 225 2.49 15.87 2.43
C ILE A 225 2.43 14.62 3.30
N VAL A 226 3.37 14.50 4.24
CA VAL A 226 3.32 13.49 5.29
C VAL A 226 2.33 13.99 6.35
N VAL A 227 1.13 13.44 6.36
CA VAL A 227 0.04 13.91 7.22
C VAL A 227 0.04 13.26 8.61
N ALA A 228 0.69 12.13 8.76
CA ALA A 228 0.91 11.48 10.06
C ALA A 228 2.12 10.54 9.97
N THR A 229 2.81 10.36 11.09
CA THR A 229 3.95 9.45 11.23
C THR A 229 3.75 8.56 12.46
N SER A 230 4.19 7.32 12.38
CA SER A 230 4.07 6.38 13.49
C SER A 230 5.00 6.74 14.64
N GLU A 231 4.55 6.45 15.86
CA GLU A 231 5.33 6.59 17.08
C GLU A 231 5.40 5.25 17.85
N ASN A 232 6.33 5.16 18.79
CA ASN A 232 6.48 4.05 19.73
C ASN A 232 6.66 2.67 19.08
N ILE A 233 7.38 2.61 17.98
CA ILE A 233 7.65 1.34 17.29
C ILE A 233 8.46 0.38 18.18
N GLY A 234 9.44 0.88 18.90
CA GLY A 234 10.25 0.08 19.81
C GLY A 234 11.18 -0.92 19.10
N ALA A 235 11.74 -1.84 19.88
CA ALA A 235 12.66 -2.87 19.38
C ALA A 235 11.96 -3.94 18.50
N GLY A 236 10.63 -3.99 18.49
CA GLY A 236 9.86 -4.92 17.67
C GLY A 236 9.78 -4.52 16.20
N GLY A 237 10.09 -3.27 15.85
CA GLY A 237 10.18 -2.79 14.48
C GLY A 237 11.61 -2.85 13.97
N LEU A 238 11.80 -3.53 12.82
CA LEU A 238 13.13 -3.76 12.25
C LEU A 238 13.18 -3.30 10.80
N LEU A 239 14.25 -2.59 10.41
CA LEU A 239 14.52 -2.30 9.00
C LEU A 239 14.60 -3.60 8.19
N THR A 240 14.08 -3.57 6.98
CA THR A 240 14.30 -4.66 6.01
C THR A 240 15.74 -4.66 5.51
N GLY A 241 16.20 -5.82 5.06
CA GLY A 241 17.56 -5.95 4.55
C GLY A 241 17.85 -5.06 3.34
N GLU A 242 16.84 -4.77 2.54
CA GLU A 242 16.94 -3.93 1.36
C GLU A 242 17.14 -2.43 1.70
N GLU A 243 16.89 -2.04 2.94
CA GLU A 243 17.12 -0.69 3.46
C GLU A 243 18.54 -0.50 4.05
N PHE A 244 19.34 -1.57 4.14
CA PHE A 244 20.69 -1.47 4.65
C PHE A 244 21.63 -0.89 3.61
N ILE A 245 22.16 0.29 3.90
CA ILE A 245 23.24 0.89 3.10
C ILE A 245 24.59 0.37 3.61
N THR A 246 24.71 0.20 4.92
CA THR A 246 25.90 -0.33 5.60
C THR A 246 25.48 -1.19 6.78
N THR A 247 26.35 -2.10 7.19
CA THR A 247 26.14 -2.85 8.43
C THR A 247 26.12 -1.90 9.62
N THR A 248 25.00 -1.89 10.33
CA THR A 248 24.82 -1.08 11.56
C THR A 248 24.15 -1.91 12.63
N ARG A 249 24.36 -1.53 13.90
CA ARG A 249 23.64 -2.10 15.04
C ARG A 249 22.29 -1.40 15.29
N ALA A 250 22.10 -0.22 14.71
CA ALA A 250 20.89 0.58 14.84
C ALA A 250 19.84 0.14 13.80
N LEU A 251 19.24 -1.02 14.00
CA LEU A 251 18.28 -1.62 13.05
C LEU A 251 16.83 -1.53 13.50
N ASP A 252 16.58 -1.21 14.76
CA ASP A 252 15.25 -1.20 15.35
C ASP A 252 14.69 0.22 15.58
N GLY A 253 13.40 0.29 15.90
CA GLY A 253 12.67 1.55 16.07
C GLY A 253 13.09 2.40 17.27
N ASN A 254 13.88 1.86 18.22
CA ASN A 254 14.45 2.67 19.31
C ASN A 254 15.67 3.46 18.87
N GLN A 255 16.39 2.99 17.84
CA GLN A 255 17.71 3.50 17.47
C GLN A 255 17.74 4.09 16.07
N ASN A 256 16.78 3.78 15.21
CA ASN A 256 16.79 4.19 13.83
C ASN A 256 15.47 4.87 13.42
N SER A 257 15.52 6.17 13.19
CA SER A 257 14.37 6.98 12.77
C SER A 257 13.80 6.61 11.39
N ARG A 258 14.52 5.78 10.61
CA ARG A 258 14.02 5.24 9.33
C ARG A 258 13.02 4.09 9.56
N VAL A 259 12.99 3.49 10.76
CA VAL A 259 11.97 2.51 11.16
C VAL A 259 10.72 3.26 11.57
N ARG A 260 9.88 3.57 10.59
CA ARG A 260 8.61 4.28 10.79
C ARG A 260 7.66 4.03 9.63
N ALA A 261 6.39 4.25 9.89
CA ALA A 261 5.35 4.37 8.88
C ALA A 261 4.98 5.84 8.67
N ASP A 262 4.80 6.25 7.43
CA ASP A 262 4.35 7.59 7.09
C ASP A 262 3.04 7.51 6.29
N MET A 263 2.00 8.20 6.75
CA MET A 263 0.77 8.40 6.02
C MET A 263 0.95 9.61 5.09
N VAL A 264 0.72 9.41 3.79
CA VAL A 264 1.08 10.38 2.76
C VAL A 264 -0.13 10.76 1.93
N PHE A 265 -0.22 12.05 1.59
CA PHE A 265 -1.18 12.59 0.63
C PHE A 265 -0.46 13.44 -0.41
N PHE A 266 -0.83 13.30 -1.67
CA PHE A 266 -0.36 14.20 -2.75
C PHE A 266 -1.39 14.28 -3.87
N THR A 267 -1.33 15.36 -4.63
CA THR A 267 -2.17 15.59 -5.80
C THR A 267 -1.42 15.24 -7.09
N THR A 268 -2.16 14.81 -8.12
CA THR A 268 -1.61 14.38 -9.39
C THR A 268 -2.08 15.27 -10.53
N GLN A 269 -1.39 15.20 -11.66
CA GLN A 269 -1.83 15.85 -12.90
C GLN A 269 -3.26 15.40 -13.24
N GLY A 270 -4.01 16.24 -13.97
CA GLY A 270 -5.41 15.93 -14.30
C GLY A 270 -6.41 16.20 -13.16
N GLY A 271 -5.97 16.54 -11.95
CA GLY A 271 -6.83 16.86 -10.80
C GLY A 271 -7.20 15.64 -9.95
N GLY A 272 -6.39 14.59 -10.04
CA GLY A 272 -6.45 13.41 -9.17
C GLY A 272 -5.68 13.61 -7.86
N ALA A 273 -5.66 12.55 -7.05
CA ALA A 273 -4.93 12.52 -5.80
C ALA A 273 -4.61 11.08 -5.36
N VAL A 274 -3.58 10.93 -4.55
CA VAL A 274 -3.20 9.68 -3.91
C VAL A 274 -3.15 9.88 -2.39
N TRP A 275 -3.69 8.91 -1.66
CA TRP A 275 -3.57 8.83 -0.21
C TRP A 275 -3.15 7.43 0.20
N SER A 276 -2.08 7.34 0.99
CA SER A 276 -1.43 6.10 1.38
C SER A 276 -1.30 6.01 2.89
N THR A 277 -1.68 4.87 3.46
CA THR A 277 -1.63 4.65 4.90
C THR A 277 -0.29 4.11 5.39
N GLY A 278 0.45 3.40 4.54
CA GLY A 278 1.78 2.89 4.88
C GLY A 278 1.80 1.80 5.96
N SER A 279 0.71 1.01 6.10
CA SER A 279 0.65 -0.08 7.07
C SER A 279 -0.39 -1.13 6.71
N ILE A 280 -0.01 -2.40 6.73
CA ILE A 280 -0.95 -3.53 6.56
C ILE A 280 -1.99 -3.55 7.69
N ALA A 281 -1.61 -3.21 8.93
CA ALA A 281 -2.50 -3.24 10.08
C ALA A 281 -3.63 -2.19 10.02
N TRP A 282 -3.55 -1.19 9.11
CA TRP A 282 -4.62 -0.22 8.91
C TRP A 282 -5.96 -0.88 8.60
N ALA A 283 -5.97 -1.78 7.63
CA ALA A 283 -7.18 -2.47 7.20
C ALA A 283 -7.88 -3.21 8.36
N THR A 284 -7.11 -3.86 9.24
CA THR A 284 -7.66 -4.61 10.36
C THR A 284 -8.27 -3.73 11.45
N SER A 285 -7.89 -2.46 11.51
CA SER A 285 -8.40 -1.51 12.50
C SER A 285 -9.72 -0.84 12.08
N LEU A 286 -10.11 -0.91 10.80
CA LEU A 286 -11.34 -0.29 10.27
C LEU A 286 -12.61 -0.72 11.01
N LEU A 287 -12.72 -2.01 11.32
CA LEU A 287 -13.91 -2.60 11.95
C LEU A 287 -13.92 -2.51 13.47
N TRP A 288 -12.87 -2.00 14.09
CA TRP A 288 -12.79 -1.85 15.55
C TRP A 288 -13.96 -1.03 16.07
N ASN A 289 -14.51 -1.42 17.22
CA ASN A 289 -15.64 -0.76 17.87
C ASN A 289 -16.81 -0.48 16.88
N ASP A 290 -17.15 -1.45 16.06
CA ASP A 290 -18.21 -1.36 15.06
C ASP A 290 -18.07 -0.13 14.14
N THR A 291 -16.85 0.12 13.64
CA THR A 291 -16.45 1.26 12.79
C THR A 291 -16.51 2.64 13.46
N LYS A 292 -16.80 2.72 14.76
CA LYS A 292 -16.82 3.98 15.52
C LYS A 292 -15.44 4.27 16.11
N ASN A 293 -14.51 4.62 15.23
CA ASN A 293 -13.10 4.81 15.58
C ASN A 293 -12.41 5.80 14.63
N THR A 294 -11.23 6.27 15.00
CA THR A 294 -10.46 7.28 14.24
C THR A 294 -9.98 6.76 12.90
N VAL A 295 -9.59 5.49 12.78
CA VAL A 295 -9.13 4.86 11.52
C VAL A 295 -10.26 4.84 10.49
N SER A 296 -11.45 4.40 10.91
CA SER A 296 -12.66 4.40 10.08
C SER A 296 -13.05 5.81 9.68
N GLN A 297 -12.97 6.80 10.60
CA GLN A 297 -13.33 8.19 10.30
C GLN A 297 -12.36 8.83 9.30
N VAL A 298 -11.06 8.65 9.47
CA VAL A 298 -10.04 9.13 8.51
C VAL A 298 -10.29 8.54 7.12
N THR A 299 -10.46 7.21 7.05
CA THR A 299 -10.72 6.53 5.77
C THR A 299 -11.99 7.05 5.10
N GLN A 300 -13.05 7.26 5.88
CA GLN A 300 -14.33 7.80 5.39
C GLN A 300 -14.18 9.23 4.88
N ASN A 301 -13.44 10.06 5.58
CA ASN A 301 -13.21 11.46 5.19
C ASN A 301 -12.48 11.54 3.84
N VAL A 302 -11.42 10.74 3.67
CA VAL A 302 -10.66 10.68 2.41
C VAL A 302 -11.54 10.16 1.29
N LEU A 303 -12.24 9.04 1.51
CA LEU A 303 -13.11 8.45 0.50
C LEU A 303 -14.20 9.40 0.06
N ASN A 304 -14.87 10.07 0.99
CA ASN A 304 -15.90 11.04 0.66
C ASN A 304 -15.36 12.21 -0.17
N ARG A 305 -14.19 12.76 0.19
CA ARG A 305 -13.55 13.83 -0.59
C ARG A 305 -13.12 13.33 -1.98
N PHE A 306 -12.67 12.08 -2.09
CA PHE A 306 -12.28 11.46 -3.36
C PHE A 306 -13.49 11.15 -4.26
N LEU A 307 -14.66 10.96 -3.70
CA LEU A 307 -15.92 10.75 -4.46
C LEU A 307 -16.54 12.05 -4.99
N GLU A 308 -16.15 13.22 -4.47
CA GLU A 308 -16.66 14.50 -4.95
C GLU A 308 -16.26 14.76 -6.41
N ASN A 309 -17.05 15.56 -7.14
CA ASN A 309 -16.70 15.97 -8.51
C ASN A 309 -15.61 17.06 -8.56
N LYS A 310 -15.34 17.72 -7.40
CA LYS A 310 -14.34 18.78 -7.32
C LYS A 310 -12.93 18.20 -7.50
N LYS A 311 -12.25 18.62 -8.53
CA LYS A 311 -10.85 18.26 -8.78
C LYS A 311 -9.94 18.77 -7.67
N PHE A 312 -8.80 18.09 -7.53
CA PHE A 312 -7.70 18.60 -6.70
C PHE A 312 -6.88 19.59 -7.52
N GLU A 313 -6.42 20.65 -6.87
CA GLU A 313 -5.44 21.57 -7.43
C GLU A 313 -4.04 20.93 -7.25
N LEU A 314 -3.18 21.07 -8.26
CA LEU A 314 -1.82 20.56 -8.14
C LEU A 314 -1.08 21.48 -7.17
N ASN A 315 -0.57 20.94 -6.09
CA ASN A 315 0.28 21.66 -5.16
C ASN A 315 1.68 21.79 -5.80
N GLU A 316 2.20 23.00 -5.93
CA GLU A 316 3.55 23.29 -6.44
C GLU A 316 4.63 23.03 -5.38
#